data_7178afc5f21391bb99e556bcbe3bf5b0
#
_entry.id   7178afc5f21391bb99e556bcbe3bf5b0
#
_cell.length_a   1.000
_cell.length_b   1.000
_cell.length_c   1.000
_cell.angle_alpha   90.00
_cell.angle_beta   90.00
_cell.angle_gamma   90.00
#
_symmetry.space_group_name_H-M   'P 1'
#
loop_
_entity.id
_entity.type
_entity.pdbx_description
1 polymer ?
#
loop_
_entity_poly.entity_id
_entity_poly.type
_entity_poly.pdbx_seq_one_letter_code
_entity_poly.pdbx_strand_id
1 'polypeptide(L)'
;MKIKDMIRQALSVVIVMLLGMQIAYAQSITVRGNVRDDVEPLMGVTVQAKGTTKAVATDLDGNYTISVPDKNAVLVFSYVGYQKQEVKVGDKTVVNVVLQGDAQLLDEVVVVGYGSVKKSDVTGAIASIRPDEMDASKSVTLDNLLQGKVAGLVVGSTNTTPGAATSITIRGASSLRGDNQPLYVIDNIPQASTGEFAASAFGDDDYQTAADPLSSLNPADIESIEILKDASATAIYGSRGANGVILITTKKGKSGKPRINVNANFTVANATRLYDMLNLSDYADYRNAQSGPDDRQFFKSGNEVRYIFSGGKYDENDTTSYRILQERDWQREIYRTAFSQNYSVSVNGGSDKVRYFVSASFKDINGIVKQTGLQQGDLRANLSMDLSKTVSVDLSLSGSLKKNDMMSGSNANGGAQGSVSVTAITSQPFEYPADDPSLSGTNGMEKRITVFSWLNDYDDQTTENAFRASMDLKWKIWKGLTYN
;
A
#
# COMPACT_ATOMS: atom_id res chain seq x y z
N MET A 1 58.80 -16.87 -4.13
CA MET A 1 58.38 -18.20 -4.62
C MET A 1 57.46 -18.95 -3.64
N LYS A 2 57.16 -18.44 -2.45
CA LYS A 2 56.33 -19.17 -1.44
C LYS A 2 54.83 -18.83 -1.43
N ILE A 3 54.41 -17.70 -1.95
CA ILE A 3 52.97 -17.31 -1.90
C ILE A 3 52.15 -17.98 -3.03
N LYS A 4 52.71 -18.16 -4.21
CA LYS A 4 52.07 -18.86 -5.35
C LYS A 4 51.79 -20.33 -5.06
N ASP A 5 52.72 -20.97 -4.33
CA ASP A 5 52.57 -22.41 -3.99
C ASP A 5 51.54 -22.62 -2.88
N MET A 6 51.44 -21.69 -1.92
CA MET A 6 50.35 -21.71 -0.91
C MET A 6 48.95 -21.47 -1.52
N ILE A 7 48.83 -20.54 -2.47
CA ILE A 7 47.59 -20.31 -3.17
C ILE A 7 47.16 -21.52 -4.01
N ARG A 8 48.16 -22.19 -4.63
CA ARG A 8 47.91 -23.41 -5.42
C ARG A 8 47.48 -24.61 -4.54
N GLN A 9 48.08 -24.75 -3.35
CA GLN A 9 47.66 -25.76 -2.38
C GLN A 9 46.30 -25.47 -1.76
N ALA A 10 45.99 -24.21 -1.42
CA ALA A 10 44.67 -23.82 -0.95
C ALA A 10 43.60 -24.05 -2.02
N LEU A 11 43.87 -23.74 -3.29
CA LEU A 11 42.96 -23.96 -4.40
C LEU A 11 42.68 -25.45 -4.64
N SER A 12 43.73 -26.29 -4.53
CA SER A 12 43.54 -27.74 -4.68
C SER A 12 42.75 -28.36 -3.53
N VAL A 13 42.87 -27.87 -2.30
CA VAL A 13 42.07 -28.33 -1.16
C VAL A 13 40.60 -27.91 -1.31
N VAL A 14 40.36 -26.69 -1.82
CA VAL A 14 38.98 -26.22 -2.12
C VAL A 14 38.35 -27.03 -3.25
N ILE A 15 39.09 -27.36 -4.29
CA ILE A 15 38.60 -28.19 -5.41
C ILE A 15 38.32 -29.63 -4.94
N VAL A 16 39.15 -30.21 -4.07
CA VAL A 16 38.92 -31.54 -3.50
C VAL A 16 37.72 -31.52 -2.53
N MET A 17 37.51 -30.45 -1.75
CA MET A 17 36.30 -30.27 -0.93
C MET A 17 35.03 -30.12 -1.79
N LEU A 18 35.10 -29.37 -2.90
CA LEU A 18 33.98 -29.20 -3.83
C LEU A 18 33.64 -30.50 -4.61
N LEU A 19 34.64 -31.29 -4.93
CA LEU A 19 34.44 -32.62 -5.56
C LEU A 19 33.93 -33.67 -4.56
N GLY A 20 34.23 -33.55 -3.27
CA GLY A 20 33.71 -34.42 -2.21
C GLY A 20 32.23 -34.23 -1.88
N MET A 21 31.63 -33.08 -2.26
CA MET A 21 30.22 -32.78 -2.02
C MET A 21 29.23 -33.42 -3.05
N GLN A 22 29.71 -34.12 -4.05
CA GLN A 22 28.88 -34.60 -5.17
C GLN A 22 28.33 -36.03 -5.04
N ILE A 23 28.51 -36.73 -3.92
CA ILE A 23 28.03 -38.14 -3.82
C ILE A 23 27.17 -38.33 -2.57
N ALA A 24 26.05 -37.60 -2.50
CA ALA A 24 24.89 -38.05 -1.73
C ALA A 24 23.72 -38.24 -2.72
N TYR A 25 23.74 -39.25 -3.52
CA TYR A 25 22.52 -39.74 -4.16
C TYR A 25 21.62 -40.27 -3.05
N ALA A 26 20.73 -39.42 -2.57
CA ALA A 26 19.64 -39.85 -1.74
C ALA A 26 18.82 -40.88 -2.54
N GLN A 27 18.78 -42.12 -2.10
CA GLN A 27 17.89 -43.15 -2.66
C GLN A 27 16.45 -42.65 -2.42
N SER A 28 15.83 -42.11 -3.47
CA SER A 28 14.43 -41.70 -3.40
C SER A 28 13.54 -42.88 -3.18
N ILE A 29 12.69 -42.84 -2.20
CA ILE A 29 11.71 -43.88 -1.87
C ILE A 29 10.40 -43.49 -2.54
N THR A 30 9.82 -44.43 -3.29
CA THR A 30 8.49 -44.23 -3.86
C THR A 30 7.43 -44.69 -2.87
N VAL A 31 6.57 -43.75 -2.46
CA VAL A 31 5.44 -44.00 -1.57
C VAL A 31 4.16 -43.89 -2.40
N ARG A 32 3.27 -44.82 -2.19
CA ARG A 32 1.94 -44.84 -2.80
C ARG A 32 0.88 -44.97 -1.72
N GLY A 33 -0.35 -44.64 -2.03
CA GLY A 33 -1.45 -44.81 -1.10
C GLY A 33 -2.77 -44.26 -1.63
N ASN A 34 -3.79 -44.36 -0.83
CA ASN A 34 -5.12 -43.88 -1.13
C ASN A 34 -5.54 -42.80 -0.12
N VAL A 35 -6.18 -41.75 -0.62
CA VAL A 35 -6.75 -40.70 0.20
C VAL A 35 -8.26 -40.70 0.03
N ARG A 36 -8.97 -40.79 1.13
CA ARG A 36 -10.44 -40.79 1.17
C ARG A 36 -10.95 -39.96 2.34
N ASP A 37 -12.23 -39.65 2.33
CA ASP A 37 -12.95 -39.26 3.55
C ASP A 37 -13.66 -40.47 4.18
N ASP A 38 -14.61 -40.21 5.06
CA ASP A 38 -15.39 -41.28 5.73
C ASP A 38 -16.39 -41.96 4.79
N VAL A 39 -16.65 -41.43 3.58
CA VAL A 39 -17.67 -41.88 2.65
C VAL A 39 -17.08 -42.38 1.33
N GLU A 40 -16.17 -41.59 0.70
CA GLU A 40 -15.69 -41.85 -0.67
C GLU A 40 -14.20 -41.49 -0.87
N PRO A 41 -13.55 -42.03 -1.92
CA PRO A 41 -12.21 -41.62 -2.32
C PRO A 41 -12.20 -40.15 -2.77
N LEU A 42 -11.14 -39.42 -2.41
CA LEU A 42 -11.01 -38.00 -2.73
C LEU A 42 -10.05 -37.80 -3.93
N MET A 43 -10.62 -37.30 -5.03
CA MET A 43 -9.87 -36.91 -6.22
C MET A 43 -9.30 -35.48 -6.05
N GLY A 44 -8.09 -35.25 -6.57
CA GLY A 44 -7.50 -33.91 -6.61
C GLY A 44 -6.87 -33.44 -5.30
N VAL A 45 -6.72 -34.33 -4.31
CA VAL A 45 -5.99 -34.00 -3.07
C VAL A 45 -4.53 -33.75 -3.40
N THR A 46 -4.00 -32.63 -2.97
CA THR A 46 -2.57 -32.33 -3.12
C THR A 46 -1.78 -33.05 -2.04
N VAL A 47 -0.87 -33.93 -2.47
CA VAL A 47 0.07 -34.66 -1.63
C VAL A 47 1.46 -34.09 -1.88
N GLN A 48 2.06 -33.44 -0.88
CA GLN A 48 3.37 -32.77 -0.98
C GLN A 48 4.35 -33.35 0.02
N ALA A 49 5.59 -33.55 -0.39
CA ALA A 49 6.67 -33.85 0.55
C ALA A 49 7.14 -32.54 1.22
N LYS A 50 6.97 -32.44 2.55
CA LYS A 50 7.29 -31.25 3.36
C LYS A 50 8.73 -30.79 3.16
N GLY A 51 8.91 -29.49 2.90
CA GLY A 51 10.24 -28.91 2.64
C GLY A 51 10.77 -29.13 1.24
N THR A 52 9.98 -29.69 0.32
CA THR A 52 10.34 -29.88 -1.09
C THR A 52 9.29 -29.28 -2.02
N THR A 53 9.66 -29.07 -3.29
CA THR A 53 8.73 -28.61 -4.34
C THR A 53 7.96 -29.76 -4.99
N LYS A 54 8.20 -31.04 -4.56
CA LYS A 54 7.53 -32.19 -5.14
C LYS A 54 6.13 -32.36 -4.57
N ALA A 55 5.12 -32.24 -5.42
CA ALA A 55 3.73 -32.47 -5.10
C ALA A 55 3.05 -33.27 -6.22
N VAL A 56 2.07 -34.07 -5.87
CA VAL A 56 1.21 -34.84 -6.79
C VAL A 56 -0.24 -34.68 -6.37
N ALA A 57 -1.17 -34.83 -7.30
CA ALA A 57 -2.61 -34.88 -7.02
C ALA A 57 -3.10 -36.34 -7.05
N THR A 58 -4.13 -36.67 -6.24
CA THR A 58 -4.80 -37.96 -6.28
C THR A 58 -5.65 -38.12 -7.56
N ASP A 59 -5.75 -39.33 -8.06
CA ASP A 59 -6.59 -39.71 -9.19
C ASP A 59 -8.09 -39.83 -8.82
N LEU A 60 -8.91 -40.28 -9.76
CA LEU A 60 -10.37 -40.43 -9.58
C LEU A 60 -10.73 -41.41 -8.43
N ASP A 61 -9.87 -42.40 -8.18
CA ASP A 61 -10.06 -43.39 -7.12
C ASP A 61 -9.31 -43.01 -5.82
N GLY A 62 -8.81 -41.76 -5.73
CA GLY A 62 -8.09 -41.24 -4.57
C GLY A 62 -6.65 -41.77 -4.44
N ASN A 63 -6.08 -42.46 -5.43
CA ASN A 63 -4.74 -42.99 -5.34
C ASN A 63 -3.68 -41.98 -5.71
N TYR A 64 -2.52 -42.04 -5.06
CA TYR A 64 -1.35 -41.22 -5.37
C TYR A 64 -0.06 -42.04 -5.36
N THR A 65 0.95 -41.52 -6.05
CA THR A 65 2.31 -42.06 -6.02
C THR A 65 3.29 -40.85 -5.99
N ILE A 66 4.12 -40.82 -4.97
CA ILE A 66 5.08 -39.71 -4.78
C ILE A 66 6.45 -40.24 -4.41
N SER A 67 7.50 -39.65 -4.96
CA SER A 67 8.88 -39.97 -4.63
C SER A 67 9.42 -39.01 -3.56
N VAL A 68 9.84 -39.55 -2.43
CA VAL A 68 10.39 -38.80 -1.27
C VAL A 68 11.88 -39.04 -1.10
N PRO A 69 12.65 -38.10 -0.54
CA PRO A 69 14.10 -38.21 -0.44
C PRO A 69 14.59 -39.29 0.53
N ASP A 70 13.88 -39.51 1.65
CA ASP A 70 14.26 -40.49 2.66
C ASP A 70 13.07 -40.96 3.51
N LYS A 71 13.32 -41.87 4.44
CA LYS A 71 12.32 -42.41 5.37
C LYS A 71 11.81 -41.43 6.41
N ASN A 72 12.50 -40.32 6.64
CA ASN A 72 12.09 -39.28 7.59
C ASN A 72 11.18 -38.22 6.94
N ALA A 73 10.94 -38.33 5.64
CA ALA A 73 10.05 -37.43 4.91
C ALA A 73 8.64 -37.43 5.53
N VAL A 74 8.04 -36.24 5.57
CA VAL A 74 6.66 -36.03 6.02
C VAL A 74 5.84 -35.68 4.78
N LEU A 75 4.79 -36.43 4.53
CA LEU A 75 3.79 -36.12 3.51
C LEU A 75 2.73 -35.22 4.10
N VAL A 76 2.40 -34.19 3.36
CA VAL A 76 1.37 -33.21 3.70
C VAL A 76 0.24 -33.39 2.71
N PHE A 77 -0.94 -33.68 3.23
CA PHE A 77 -2.18 -33.84 2.48
C PHE A 77 -3.02 -32.59 2.65
N SER A 78 -3.43 -31.98 1.54
CA SER A 78 -4.27 -30.79 1.56
C SER A 78 -5.35 -30.86 0.48
N TYR A 79 -6.58 -30.58 0.88
CA TYR A 79 -7.74 -30.51 0.00
C TYR A 79 -8.70 -29.44 0.48
N VAL A 80 -9.40 -28.81 -0.46
CA VAL A 80 -10.36 -27.74 -0.11
C VAL A 80 -11.51 -28.34 0.67
N GLY A 81 -11.81 -27.78 1.85
CA GLY A 81 -12.87 -28.28 2.74
C GLY A 81 -12.43 -29.35 3.73
N TYR A 82 -11.16 -29.70 3.77
CA TYR A 82 -10.63 -30.73 4.67
C TYR A 82 -9.45 -30.21 5.50
N GLN A 83 -9.28 -30.77 6.70
CA GLN A 83 -8.15 -30.43 7.57
C GLN A 83 -6.85 -30.95 6.96
N LYS A 84 -5.86 -30.07 6.93
CA LYS A 84 -4.52 -30.41 6.49
C LYS A 84 -3.90 -31.45 7.43
N GLN A 85 -3.47 -32.60 6.88
CA GLN A 85 -2.92 -33.69 7.65
C GLN A 85 -1.45 -33.92 7.26
N GLU A 86 -0.60 -34.13 8.27
CA GLU A 86 0.81 -34.45 8.10
C GLU A 86 1.08 -35.89 8.56
N VAL A 87 1.67 -36.71 7.69
CA VAL A 87 1.98 -38.10 7.98
C VAL A 87 3.46 -38.39 7.70
N LYS A 88 4.17 -38.93 8.70
CA LYS A 88 5.57 -39.35 8.53
C LYS A 88 5.60 -40.68 7.77
N VAL A 89 6.42 -40.77 6.74
CA VAL A 89 6.55 -41.96 5.88
C VAL A 89 7.10 -43.18 6.65
N GLY A 90 8.22 -43.01 7.36
CA GLY A 90 8.87 -44.09 8.06
C GLY A 90 9.33 -45.22 7.12
N ASP A 91 9.12 -46.47 7.51
CA ASP A 91 9.42 -47.64 6.70
C ASP A 91 8.26 -48.12 5.78
N LYS A 92 7.19 -47.30 5.71
CA LYS A 92 5.98 -47.65 4.95
C LYS A 92 6.14 -47.22 3.49
N THR A 93 5.90 -48.15 2.58
CA THR A 93 5.80 -47.91 1.14
C THR A 93 4.37 -47.60 0.70
N VAL A 94 3.39 -47.88 1.57
CA VAL A 94 1.97 -47.58 1.35
C VAL A 94 1.47 -46.75 2.53
N VAL A 95 0.93 -45.56 2.25
CA VAL A 95 0.38 -44.64 3.26
C VAL A 95 -1.02 -44.22 2.83
N ASN A 96 -2.03 -44.83 3.47
CA ASN A 96 -3.42 -44.44 3.28
C ASN A 96 -3.83 -43.44 4.32
N VAL A 97 -4.63 -42.42 3.91
CA VAL A 97 -5.03 -41.30 4.74
C VAL A 97 -6.53 -41.09 4.63
N VAL A 98 -7.18 -40.91 5.77
CA VAL A 98 -8.57 -40.45 5.83
C VAL A 98 -8.56 -39.00 6.24
N LEU A 99 -8.99 -38.11 5.34
CA LEU A 99 -9.09 -36.67 5.62
C LEU A 99 -10.39 -36.39 6.35
N GLN A 100 -10.31 -35.61 7.40
CA GLN A 100 -11.49 -35.13 8.11
C GLN A 100 -11.94 -33.80 7.52
N GLY A 101 -13.25 -33.68 7.29
CA GLY A 101 -13.83 -32.41 6.87
C GLY A 101 -13.48 -31.30 7.86
N ASP A 102 -13.03 -30.16 7.35
CA ASP A 102 -12.73 -29.02 8.20
C ASP A 102 -14.02 -28.23 8.48
N ALA A 103 -14.70 -28.64 9.54
CA ALA A 103 -15.91 -27.94 10.01
C ALA A 103 -15.64 -26.45 10.37
N GLN A 104 -14.37 -26.05 10.54
CA GLN A 104 -14.03 -24.65 10.78
C GLN A 104 -14.05 -23.80 9.50
N LEU A 105 -13.90 -24.40 8.31
CA LEU A 105 -14.03 -23.68 7.03
C LEU A 105 -15.50 -23.34 6.68
N LEU A 106 -16.47 -23.98 7.32
CA LEU A 106 -17.89 -23.73 7.09
C LEU A 106 -18.47 -22.61 7.98
N ASP A 107 -17.74 -22.17 8.99
CA ASP A 107 -18.13 -21.11 9.92
C ASP A 107 -17.34 -19.81 9.70
N GLU A 108 -17.18 -19.37 8.44
CA GLU A 108 -16.66 -18.03 8.19
C GLU A 108 -17.67 -17.02 8.75
N VAL A 109 -17.29 -16.41 9.88
CA VAL A 109 -18.08 -15.41 10.57
C VAL A 109 -17.76 -14.06 9.97
N VAL A 110 -18.76 -13.36 9.46
CA VAL A 110 -18.65 -12.00 8.94
C VAL A 110 -19.16 -11.03 9.99
N VAL A 111 -18.41 -9.97 10.25
CA VAL A 111 -18.87 -8.89 11.13
C VAL A 111 -19.91 -8.09 10.37
N VAL A 112 -21.11 -7.98 10.93
CA VAL A 112 -22.22 -7.22 10.36
C VAL A 112 -22.73 -6.26 11.42
N GLY A 113 -22.43 -4.99 11.25
CA GLY A 113 -22.85 -3.96 12.20
C GLY A 113 -22.26 -4.16 13.60
N TYR A 114 -23.11 -4.25 14.62
CA TYR A 114 -22.70 -4.44 16.03
C TYR A 114 -22.63 -5.91 16.45
N GLY A 115 -22.68 -6.85 15.48
CA GLY A 115 -22.64 -8.28 15.76
C GLY A 115 -21.86 -9.06 14.71
N SER A 116 -21.63 -10.33 14.99
CA SER A 116 -21.03 -11.27 14.05
C SER A 116 -22.08 -12.32 13.65
N VAL A 117 -22.25 -12.51 12.35
CA VAL A 117 -23.20 -13.47 11.78
C VAL A 117 -22.41 -14.44 10.89
N LYS A 118 -22.88 -15.67 10.78
CA LYS A 118 -22.26 -16.62 9.84
C LYS A 118 -22.42 -16.08 8.42
N LYS A 119 -21.38 -16.19 7.59
CA LYS A 119 -21.39 -15.71 6.20
C LYS A 119 -22.54 -16.33 5.39
N SER A 120 -22.91 -17.57 5.70
CA SER A 120 -24.06 -18.28 5.13
C SER A 120 -25.41 -17.61 5.44
N ASP A 121 -25.52 -16.90 6.55
CA ASP A 121 -26.76 -16.32 7.04
C ASP A 121 -26.95 -14.87 6.59
N VAL A 122 -25.93 -14.32 5.91
CA VAL A 122 -25.97 -12.96 5.38
C VAL A 122 -26.63 -12.95 4.01
N THR A 123 -27.79 -12.32 3.92
CA THR A 123 -28.56 -12.18 2.68
C THR A 123 -28.11 -11.05 1.77
N GLY A 124 -27.18 -10.18 2.23
CA GLY A 124 -26.66 -9.03 1.48
C GLY A 124 -25.35 -9.34 0.74
N ALA A 125 -25.04 -8.57 -0.32
CA ALA A 125 -23.76 -8.67 -1.04
C ALA A 125 -22.63 -8.07 -0.19
N ILE A 126 -21.95 -8.91 0.59
CA ILE A 126 -20.77 -8.57 1.36
C ILE A 126 -19.54 -9.14 0.64
N ALA A 127 -18.54 -8.32 0.42
CA ALA A 127 -17.22 -8.77 -0.01
C ALA A 127 -16.26 -8.72 1.17
N SER A 128 -15.63 -9.84 1.47
CA SER A 128 -14.60 -9.95 2.52
C SER A 128 -13.23 -10.09 1.88
N ILE A 129 -12.26 -9.34 2.39
CA ILE A 129 -10.86 -9.39 1.97
C ILE A 129 -10.02 -9.67 3.20
N ARG A 130 -9.07 -10.60 3.07
CA ARG A 130 -8.09 -10.90 4.12
C ARG A 130 -6.72 -10.33 3.77
N PRO A 131 -5.88 -9.98 4.76
CA PRO A 131 -4.54 -9.42 4.52
C PRO A 131 -3.59 -10.35 3.76
N ASP A 132 -3.77 -11.67 3.85
CA ASP A 132 -3.02 -12.67 3.09
C ASP A 132 -3.35 -12.65 1.58
N GLU A 133 -4.53 -12.15 1.21
CA GLU A 133 -4.91 -11.87 -0.18
C GLU A 133 -4.38 -10.50 -0.67
N MET A 134 -3.92 -9.66 0.27
CA MET A 134 -3.34 -8.36 0.01
C MET A 134 -1.83 -8.46 0.11
N ASP A 135 -1.13 -8.21 -0.97
CA ASP A 135 0.32 -8.12 -0.95
C ASP A 135 0.73 -6.77 -0.33
N ALA A 136 0.77 -6.73 1.01
CA ALA A 136 1.12 -5.54 1.77
C ALA A 136 2.54 -5.01 1.46
N SER A 137 3.37 -5.81 0.75
CA SER A 137 4.68 -5.37 0.28
C SER A 137 4.60 -4.43 -0.94
N LYS A 138 3.48 -4.45 -1.67
CA LYS A 138 3.31 -3.69 -2.92
C LYS A 138 2.73 -2.31 -2.74
N SER A 139 2.11 -2.03 -1.61
CA SER A 139 1.50 -0.72 -1.38
C SER A 139 1.70 -0.23 0.04
N VAL A 140 1.88 1.06 0.15
CA VAL A 140 2.13 1.76 1.40
C VAL A 140 0.81 2.13 2.09
N THR A 141 -0.26 2.29 1.33
CA THR A 141 -1.58 2.68 1.82
C THR A 141 -2.58 1.55 1.68
N LEU A 142 -3.49 1.44 2.63
CA LEU A 142 -4.54 0.43 2.63
C LEU A 142 -5.46 0.56 1.42
N ASP A 143 -5.76 1.78 1.01
CA ASP A 143 -6.65 2.07 -0.12
C ASP A 143 -6.15 1.43 -1.42
N ASN A 144 -4.87 1.59 -1.70
CA ASN A 144 -4.25 1.01 -2.89
C ASN A 144 -4.28 -0.53 -2.87
N LEU A 145 -4.28 -1.15 -1.68
CA LEU A 145 -4.42 -2.60 -1.53
C LEU A 145 -5.83 -3.08 -1.87
N LEU A 146 -6.84 -2.23 -1.73
CA LEU A 146 -8.22 -2.53 -2.07
C LEU A 146 -8.52 -2.42 -3.57
N GLN A 147 -7.67 -1.71 -4.32
CA GLN A 147 -7.88 -1.47 -5.74
C GLN A 147 -7.94 -2.78 -6.55
N GLY A 148 -9.02 -2.97 -7.30
CA GLY A 148 -9.23 -4.14 -8.15
C GLY A 148 -9.55 -5.45 -7.40
N LYS A 149 -9.66 -5.44 -6.07
CA LYS A 149 -9.96 -6.65 -5.27
C LYS A 149 -11.45 -6.93 -5.14
N VAL A 150 -12.28 -5.93 -5.26
CA VAL A 150 -13.73 -6.06 -5.05
C VAL A 150 -14.52 -5.50 -6.21
N ALA A 151 -15.42 -6.30 -6.76
CA ALA A 151 -16.31 -5.83 -7.82
C ALA A 151 -17.24 -4.71 -7.32
N GLY A 152 -17.29 -3.60 -8.06
CA GLY A 152 -18.05 -2.40 -7.74
C GLY A 152 -17.39 -1.46 -6.73
N LEU A 153 -16.16 -1.73 -6.30
CA LEU A 153 -15.32 -0.80 -5.56
C LEU A 153 -14.38 -0.09 -6.55
N VAL A 154 -14.42 1.22 -6.57
CA VAL A 154 -13.50 2.05 -7.36
C VAL A 154 -12.65 2.86 -6.39
N VAL A 155 -11.35 2.68 -6.49
CA VAL A 155 -10.35 3.45 -5.74
C VAL A 155 -9.70 4.41 -6.73
N GLY A 156 -9.96 5.70 -6.56
CA GLY A 156 -9.39 6.77 -7.36
C GLY A 156 -8.34 7.52 -6.55
N SER A 157 -7.17 7.72 -7.11
CA SER A 157 -6.17 8.61 -6.56
C SER A 157 -6.08 9.84 -7.46
N THR A 158 -6.43 10.99 -6.94
CA THR A 158 -6.26 12.27 -7.64
C THR A 158 -4.81 12.77 -7.58
N ASN A 159 -4.08 12.28 -6.59
CA ASN A 159 -2.69 12.64 -6.33
C ASN A 159 -1.91 11.38 -5.90
N THR A 160 -0.73 11.18 -6.47
CA THR A 160 0.15 10.05 -6.16
C THR A 160 1.25 10.41 -5.15
N THR A 161 1.20 11.61 -4.57
CA THR A 161 2.10 12.02 -3.48
C THR A 161 1.92 11.09 -2.27
N PRO A 162 3.00 10.69 -1.60
CA PRO A 162 2.89 9.89 -0.39
C PRO A 162 1.97 10.55 0.64
N GLY A 163 1.00 9.79 1.16
CA GLY A 163 0.05 10.30 2.17
C GLY A 163 -1.09 11.15 1.65
N ALA A 164 -1.21 11.33 0.33
CA ALA A 164 -2.38 11.96 -0.27
C ALA A 164 -3.64 11.12 -0.05
N ALA A 165 -4.77 11.80 0.13
CA ALA A 165 -6.06 11.14 0.28
C ALA A 165 -6.48 10.42 -1.00
N THR A 166 -7.11 9.27 -0.84
CA THR A 166 -7.71 8.53 -1.93
C THR A 166 -9.23 8.67 -1.89
N SER A 167 -9.85 8.65 -3.07
CA SER A 167 -11.30 8.64 -3.20
C SER A 167 -11.76 7.20 -3.40
N ILE A 168 -12.60 6.72 -2.51
CA ILE A 168 -13.22 5.40 -2.63
C ILE A 168 -14.71 5.57 -2.90
N THR A 169 -15.21 4.90 -3.94
CA THR A 169 -16.63 4.84 -4.24
C THR A 169 -17.12 3.41 -4.38
N ILE A 170 -18.30 3.13 -3.85
CA ILE A 170 -18.96 1.81 -3.92
C ILE A 170 -20.15 1.92 -4.86
N ARG A 171 -20.13 1.13 -5.97
CA ARG A 171 -21.19 1.13 -7.01
C ARG A 171 -21.37 2.48 -7.71
N GLY A 172 -20.33 3.32 -7.74
CA GLY A 172 -20.34 4.63 -8.39
C GLY A 172 -20.80 5.77 -7.49
N ALA A 173 -20.82 6.97 -8.06
CA ALA A 173 -21.23 8.18 -7.37
C ALA A 173 -22.76 8.22 -7.21
N SER A 174 -23.25 8.39 -6.00
CA SER A 174 -24.68 8.48 -5.67
C SER A 174 -25.11 9.90 -5.29
N SER A 175 -24.16 10.76 -4.89
CA SER A 175 -24.42 12.12 -4.44
C SER A 175 -24.00 13.15 -5.49
N LEU A 176 -24.91 14.08 -5.81
CA LEU A 176 -24.64 15.24 -6.67
C LEU A 176 -23.78 16.30 -5.96
N ARG A 177 -23.68 16.24 -4.63
CA ARG A 177 -22.87 17.19 -3.83
C ARG A 177 -21.39 16.83 -3.75
N GLY A 178 -20.96 15.69 -4.36
CA GLY A 178 -19.57 15.28 -4.36
C GLY A 178 -19.17 14.38 -3.18
N ASP A 179 -19.95 14.31 -2.11
CA ASP A 179 -19.67 13.38 -0.98
C ASP A 179 -20.17 11.99 -1.33
N ASN A 180 -19.29 11.19 -1.91
CA ASN A 180 -19.55 9.81 -2.32
C ASN A 180 -18.69 8.81 -1.54
N GLN A 181 -17.98 9.25 -0.51
CA GLN A 181 -17.13 8.41 0.32
C GLN A 181 -17.97 7.42 1.15
N PRO A 182 -17.57 6.16 1.27
CA PRO A 182 -18.22 5.21 2.16
C PRO A 182 -17.95 5.54 3.62
N LEU A 183 -18.80 5.06 4.51
CA LEU A 183 -18.56 5.12 5.95
C LEU A 183 -17.49 4.10 6.33
N TYR A 184 -16.44 4.53 6.99
CA TYR A 184 -15.44 3.63 7.58
C TYR A 184 -15.82 3.30 9.02
N VAL A 185 -15.76 2.00 9.35
CA VAL A 185 -16.01 1.50 10.70
C VAL A 185 -14.81 0.64 11.12
N ILE A 186 -14.08 1.09 12.12
CA ILE A 186 -12.88 0.39 12.62
C ILE A 186 -13.20 -0.19 14.00
N ASP A 187 -13.08 -1.50 14.13
CA ASP A 187 -13.38 -2.22 15.39
C ASP A 187 -14.75 -1.81 15.98
N ASN A 188 -15.79 -1.78 15.15
CA ASN A 188 -17.17 -1.35 15.46
C ASN A 188 -17.36 0.14 15.74
N ILE A 189 -16.33 0.97 15.61
CA ILE A 189 -16.43 2.42 15.82
C ILE A 189 -16.52 3.13 14.48
N PRO A 190 -17.68 3.77 14.16
CA PRO A 190 -17.79 4.58 12.96
C PRO A 190 -16.83 5.78 13.02
N GLN A 191 -16.06 5.96 11.97
CA GLN A 191 -15.15 7.10 11.86
C GLN A 191 -15.91 8.30 11.31
N ALA A 192 -15.56 9.48 11.79
CA ALA A 192 -16.07 10.71 11.17
C ALA A 192 -15.42 10.87 9.79
N SER A 193 -16.22 11.17 8.76
CA SER A 193 -15.68 11.67 7.51
C SER A 193 -15.18 13.10 7.76
N THR A 194 -13.88 13.31 7.64
CA THR A 194 -13.27 14.61 7.93
C THR A 194 -13.52 15.65 6.83
N GLY A 195 -14.10 15.26 5.70
CA GLY A 195 -14.47 16.16 4.61
C GLY A 195 -15.50 17.22 4.99
N GLU A 196 -16.35 16.96 5.99
CA GLU A 196 -17.39 17.90 6.41
C GLU A 196 -16.88 19.04 7.32
N PHE A 197 -15.82 18.80 8.08
CA PHE A 197 -15.33 19.79 9.06
C PHE A 197 -14.29 20.77 8.52
N ALA A 198 -13.57 20.39 7.51
CA ALA A 198 -12.45 21.19 7.06
C ALA A 198 -12.83 22.19 5.95
N ALA A 199 -13.77 21.86 5.08
CA ALA A 199 -14.22 22.75 4.00
C ALA A 199 -15.01 23.96 4.52
N SER A 200 -15.71 23.85 5.66
CA SER A 200 -16.57 24.91 6.16
C SER A 200 -15.88 25.95 7.06
N ALA A 201 -14.70 25.65 7.59
CA ALA A 201 -14.04 26.53 8.54
C ALA A 201 -13.35 27.76 7.90
N PHE A 202 -12.94 27.65 6.63
CA PHE A 202 -12.15 28.68 5.95
C PHE A 202 -12.72 29.16 4.61
N GLY A 203 -13.89 28.67 4.18
CA GLY A 203 -14.62 29.22 3.04
C GLY A 203 -13.98 28.99 1.66
N ASP A 204 -12.96 28.16 1.56
CA ASP A 204 -12.27 27.85 0.32
C ASP A 204 -12.21 26.32 0.12
N ASP A 205 -12.79 25.86 -0.96
CA ASP A 205 -12.94 24.43 -1.28
C ASP A 205 -11.62 23.74 -1.65
N ASP A 206 -10.52 24.45 -1.67
CA ASP A 206 -9.29 24.05 -2.33
C ASP A 206 -8.15 23.54 -1.43
N TYR A 207 -8.27 23.65 -0.10
CA TYR A 207 -7.17 23.30 0.81
C TYR A 207 -7.33 21.94 1.48
N GLN A 208 -8.06 20.99 0.86
CA GLN A 208 -8.43 19.79 1.56
C GLN A 208 -7.82 18.53 0.96
N THR A 209 -6.74 18.12 1.52
CA THR A 209 -6.54 16.69 1.74
C THR A 209 -7.44 16.27 2.89
N ALA A 210 -8.64 15.79 2.57
CA ALA A 210 -9.47 15.14 3.57
C ALA A 210 -8.62 14.11 4.31
N ALA A 211 -8.57 14.19 5.63
CA ALA A 211 -7.82 13.18 6.39
C ALA A 211 -8.43 11.83 6.08
N ASP A 212 -7.64 10.96 5.48
CA ASP A 212 -8.05 9.60 5.18
C ASP A 212 -8.10 8.79 6.49
N PRO A 213 -9.28 8.33 6.93
CA PRO A 213 -9.40 7.51 8.15
C PRO A 213 -8.55 6.25 8.12
N LEU A 214 -8.20 5.76 6.91
CA LEU A 214 -7.38 4.57 6.71
C LEU A 214 -5.89 4.86 6.83
N SER A 215 -5.48 6.11 6.69
CA SER A 215 -4.07 6.51 6.75
C SER A 215 -3.43 6.20 8.11
N SER A 216 -4.23 6.20 9.19
CA SER A 216 -3.79 5.89 10.56
C SER A 216 -3.77 4.40 10.90
N LEU A 217 -4.00 3.52 9.90
CA LEU A 217 -3.97 2.08 10.08
C LEU A 217 -2.76 1.46 9.39
N ASN A 218 -2.06 0.60 10.12
CA ASN A 218 -1.07 -0.25 9.50
C ASN A 218 -1.77 -1.47 8.86
N PRO A 219 -1.62 -1.71 7.55
CA PRO A 219 -2.19 -2.89 6.91
C PRO A 219 -1.81 -4.22 7.58
N ALA A 220 -0.62 -4.30 8.19
CA ALA A 220 -0.16 -5.47 8.91
C ALA A 220 -0.98 -5.79 10.18
N ASP A 221 -1.72 -4.81 10.73
CA ASP A 221 -2.55 -4.95 11.93
C ASP A 221 -4.00 -5.36 11.63
N ILE A 222 -4.36 -5.48 10.36
CA ILE A 222 -5.72 -5.81 9.94
C ILE A 222 -5.92 -7.32 9.93
N GLU A 223 -7.05 -7.79 10.45
CA GLU A 223 -7.51 -9.18 10.38
C GLU A 223 -8.40 -9.41 9.15
N SER A 224 -9.36 -8.50 8.92
CA SER A 224 -10.27 -8.57 7.77
C SER A 224 -10.83 -7.20 7.41
N ILE A 225 -11.27 -7.07 6.15
CA ILE A 225 -12.01 -5.93 5.64
C ILE A 225 -13.27 -6.45 4.98
N GLU A 226 -14.41 -6.02 5.47
CA GLU A 226 -15.72 -6.32 4.88
C GLU A 226 -16.30 -5.07 4.23
N ILE A 227 -16.79 -5.21 3.00
CA ILE A 227 -17.40 -4.13 2.24
C ILE A 227 -18.88 -4.41 2.07
N LEU A 228 -19.70 -3.62 2.79
CA LEU A 228 -21.16 -3.68 2.73
C LEU A 228 -21.66 -2.80 1.59
N LYS A 229 -22.19 -3.42 0.57
CA LYS A 229 -22.63 -2.73 -0.66
C LYS A 229 -24.14 -2.56 -0.76
N ASP A 230 -24.91 -3.39 -0.06
CA ASP A 230 -26.36 -3.41 -0.15
C ASP A 230 -27.03 -2.65 0.99
N ALA A 231 -28.15 -2.00 0.69
CA ALA A 231 -28.93 -1.22 1.65
C ALA A 231 -29.36 -2.04 2.88
N SER A 232 -29.66 -3.34 2.71
CA SER A 232 -29.99 -4.24 3.82
C SER A 232 -28.84 -4.40 4.81
N ALA A 233 -27.60 -4.50 4.31
CA ALA A 233 -26.42 -4.65 5.13
C ALA A 233 -25.98 -3.33 5.77
N THR A 234 -26.20 -2.17 5.10
CA THR A 234 -25.82 -0.85 5.59
C THR A 234 -26.87 -0.16 6.44
N ALA A 235 -28.13 -0.68 6.48
CA ALA A 235 -29.26 -0.07 7.18
C ALA A 235 -29.00 0.24 8.66
N ILE A 236 -28.20 -0.60 9.34
CA ILE A 236 -27.84 -0.43 10.75
C ILE A 236 -27.05 0.86 11.02
N TYR A 237 -26.38 1.41 9.99
CA TYR A 237 -25.61 2.66 10.07
C TYR A 237 -26.43 3.89 9.69
N GLY A 238 -27.73 3.70 9.37
CA GLY A 238 -28.65 4.76 8.99
C GLY A 238 -28.20 5.52 7.74
N SER A 239 -28.47 6.83 7.70
CA SER A 239 -28.10 7.69 6.55
C SER A 239 -26.60 7.74 6.27
N ARG A 240 -25.75 7.56 7.27
CA ARG A 240 -24.30 7.53 7.11
C ARG A 240 -23.81 6.34 6.28
N GLY A 241 -24.59 5.25 6.20
CA GLY A 241 -24.27 4.09 5.37
C GLY A 241 -24.80 4.17 3.93
N ALA A 242 -25.34 5.30 3.49
CA ALA A 242 -25.97 5.44 2.17
C ALA A 242 -24.99 5.20 1.00
N ASN A 243 -23.73 5.57 1.13
CA ASN A 243 -22.68 5.37 0.12
C ASN A 243 -21.95 4.03 0.28
N GLY A 244 -22.48 3.12 1.13
CA GLY A 244 -21.81 1.88 1.52
C GLY A 244 -20.99 2.02 2.79
N VAL A 245 -20.55 0.88 3.32
CA VAL A 245 -19.76 0.82 4.56
C VAL A 245 -18.58 -0.10 4.37
N ILE A 246 -17.41 0.34 4.84
CA ILE A 246 -16.19 -0.45 4.90
C ILE A 246 -15.92 -0.74 6.38
N LEU A 247 -16.07 -2.03 6.74
CA LEU A 247 -15.78 -2.51 8.08
C LEU A 247 -14.34 -3.03 8.12
N ILE A 248 -13.57 -2.57 9.08
CA ILE A 248 -12.19 -2.99 9.26
C ILE A 248 -12.07 -3.60 10.65
N THR A 249 -11.69 -4.86 10.68
CA THR A 249 -11.43 -5.58 11.93
C THR A 249 -9.92 -5.69 12.12
N THR A 250 -9.42 -5.23 13.26
CA THR A 250 -8.00 -5.33 13.58
C THR A 250 -7.66 -6.62 14.31
N LYS A 251 -6.41 -7.05 14.21
CA LYS A 251 -5.91 -8.27 14.85
C LYS A 251 -6.08 -8.22 16.36
N LYS A 252 -6.67 -9.28 16.91
CA LYS A 252 -6.81 -9.51 18.36
C LYS A 252 -5.80 -10.53 18.85
N GLY A 253 -5.60 -10.55 20.17
CA GLY A 253 -4.77 -11.54 20.84
C GLY A 253 -5.31 -12.96 20.63
N LYS A 254 -4.41 -13.92 20.43
CA LYS A 254 -4.73 -15.35 20.31
C LYS A 254 -4.11 -16.10 21.50
N SER A 255 -4.80 -17.10 22.05
CA SER A 255 -4.22 -17.93 23.11
C SER A 255 -3.03 -18.72 22.57
N GLY A 256 -2.00 -18.88 23.38
CA GLY A 256 -0.80 -19.61 23.01
C GLY A 256 0.48 -18.88 23.39
N LYS A 257 1.61 -19.49 23.02
CA LYS A 257 2.94 -18.90 23.25
C LYS A 257 3.06 -17.58 22.46
N PRO A 258 3.74 -16.58 23.02
CA PRO A 258 3.99 -15.32 22.33
C PRO A 258 4.65 -15.56 20.96
N ARG A 259 4.10 -14.94 19.91
CA ARG A 259 4.66 -14.93 18.57
C ARG A 259 5.04 -13.50 18.23
N ILE A 260 6.29 -13.32 17.84
CA ILE A 260 6.83 -12.03 17.44
C ILE A 260 6.95 -12.05 15.91
N ASN A 261 6.40 -11.04 15.26
CA ASN A 261 6.57 -10.81 13.83
C ASN A 261 7.31 -9.49 13.65
N VAL A 262 8.34 -9.51 12.83
CA VAL A 262 9.12 -8.33 12.44
C VAL A 262 9.14 -8.26 10.93
N ASN A 263 8.75 -7.10 10.39
CA ASN A 263 8.81 -6.83 8.97
C ASN A 263 9.62 -5.57 8.74
N ALA A 264 10.48 -5.59 7.72
CA ALA A 264 11.22 -4.44 7.24
C ALA A 264 11.16 -4.43 5.71
N ASN A 265 10.62 -3.36 5.15
CA ASN A 265 10.49 -3.19 3.71
C ASN A 265 11.27 -1.95 3.28
N PHE A 266 12.06 -2.11 2.22
CA PHE A 266 12.82 -1.04 1.60
C PHE A 266 12.38 -0.90 0.15
N THR A 267 12.10 0.33 -0.26
CA THR A 267 11.62 0.62 -1.62
C THR A 267 12.49 1.70 -2.23
N VAL A 268 12.93 1.47 -3.46
CA VAL A 268 13.58 2.47 -4.30
C VAL A 268 12.65 2.79 -5.46
N ALA A 269 12.29 4.05 -5.60
CA ALA A 269 11.41 4.51 -6.66
C ALA A 269 12.06 5.64 -7.46
N ASN A 270 11.84 5.66 -8.76
CA ASN A 270 12.27 6.72 -9.66
C ASN A 270 11.22 6.93 -10.76
N ALA A 271 11.29 8.07 -11.42
CA ALA A 271 10.48 8.32 -12.60
C ALA A 271 10.89 7.36 -13.72
N THR A 272 9.98 6.52 -14.18
CA THR A 272 10.25 5.51 -15.22
C THR A 272 10.25 6.09 -16.63
N ARG A 273 9.50 7.17 -16.83
CA ARG A 273 9.37 7.86 -18.11
C ARG A 273 9.17 9.34 -17.85
N LEU A 274 9.92 10.15 -18.56
CA LEU A 274 9.76 11.60 -18.64
C LEU A 274 9.14 11.94 -20.01
N TYR A 275 8.47 13.08 -20.09
CA TYR A 275 8.01 13.61 -21.36
C TYR A 275 9.21 14.11 -22.15
N ASP A 276 9.16 13.88 -23.46
CA ASP A 276 10.14 14.42 -24.39
C ASP A 276 9.79 15.89 -24.68
N MET A 277 10.59 16.78 -24.13
CA MET A 277 10.35 18.23 -24.19
C MET A 277 11.27 18.86 -25.21
N LEU A 278 10.87 20.01 -25.75
CA LEU A 278 11.74 20.81 -26.62
C LEU A 278 12.96 21.26 -25.83
N ASN A 279 14.14 21.07 -26.39
CA ASN A 279 15.36 21.70 -25.89
C ASN A 279 15.32 23.21 -26.15
N LEU A 280 16.25 23.95 -25.55
CA LEU A 280 16.28 25.41 -25.65
C LEU A 280 16.39 25.90 -27.11
N SER A 281 17.18 25.20 -27.93
CA SER A 281 17.37 25.56 -29.35
C SER A 281 16.08 25.39 -30.17
N ASP A 282 15.44 24.23 -30.02
CA ASP A 282 14.20 23.93 -30.75
C ASP A 282 13.04 24.80 -30.25
N TYR A 283 13.01 25.09 -28.95
CA TYR A 283 12.04 26.04 -28.41
C TYR A 283 12.20 27.45 -28.98
N ALA A 284 13.44 27.94 -29.13
CA ALA A 284 13.73 29.24 -29.73
C ALA A 284 13.25 29.28 -31.20
N ASP A 285 13.46 28.23 -31.98
CA ASP A 285 12.96 28.12 -33.36
C ASP A 285 11.44 28.12 -33.40
N TYR A 286 10.81 27.33 -32.52
CA TYR A 286 9.34 27.27 -32.42
C TYR A 286 8.74 28.64 -32.09
N ARG A 287 9.30 29.35 -31.14
CA ARG A 287 8.84 30.70 -30.73
C ARG A 287 9.05 31.72 -31.86
N ASN A 288 10.21 31.69 -32.48
CA ASN A 288 10.52 32.58 -33.60
C ASN A 288 9.65 32.32 -34.84
N ALA A 289 9.22 31.08 -35.05
CA ALA A 289 8.30 30.74 -36.14
C ALA A 289 6.87 31.28 -35.92
N GLN A 290 6.49 31.51 -34.67
CA GLN A 290 5.21 32.10 -34.30
C GLN A 290 5.24 33.63 -34.25
N SER A 291 6.42 34.22 -34.10
CA SER A 291 6.59 35.68 -34.00
C SER A 291 6.81 36.29 -35.39
N GLY A 292 6.36 37.53 -35.60
CA GLY A 292 6.76 38.30 -36.78
C GLY A 292 8.28 38.55 -36.82
N PRO A 293 8.82 38.94 -37.98
CA PRO A 293 10.27 39.19 -38.07
C PRO A 293 10.80 40.23 -37.11
N ASP A 294 9.98 41.24 -36.81
CA ASP A 294 10.34 42.35 -35.93
C ASP A 294 10.08 42.05 -34.43
N ASP A 295 9.34 40.96 -34.11
CA ASP A 295 8.95 40.58 -32.75
C ASP A 295 9.77 39.38 -32.24
N ARG A 296 10.83 38.99 -32.92
CA ARG A 296 11.68 37.88 -32.50
C ARG A 296 12.47 38.24 -31.28
N GLN A 297 12.40 37.37 -30.30
CA GLN A 297 13.12 37.53 -29.00
C GLN A 297 14.30 36.57 -28.85
N PHE A 298 14.40 35.53 -29.68
CA PHE A 298 15.42 34.51 -29.57
C PHE A 298 16.36 34.54 -30.78
N PHE A 299 17.65 34.65 -30.53
CA PHE A 299 18.71 34.69 -31.54
C PHE A 299 19.72 33.60 -31.24
N LYS A 300 20.20 32.89 -32.24
CA LYS A 300 21.20 31.84 -32.12
C LYS A 300 22.55 32.31 -32.59
N SER A 301 23.58 32.07 -31.78
CA SER A 301 24.98 32.29 -32.11
C SER A 301 25.79 31.06 -31.71
N GLY A 302 26.14 30.21 -32.66
CA GLY A 302 26.73 28.91 -32.41
C GLY A 302 25.82 28.03 -31.53
N ASN A 303 26.30 27.62 -30.39
CA ASN A 303 25.52 26.81 -29.42
C ASN A 303 24.75 27.67 -28.41
N GLU A 304 24.86 29.00 -28.48
CA GLU A 304 24.21 29.89 -27.55
C GLU A 304 22.85 30.33 -28.07
N VAL A 305 21.85 30.39 -27.18
CA VAL A 305 20.59 31.05 -27.42
C VAL A 305 20.57 32.35 -26.63
N ARG A 306 20.46 33.46 -27.35
CA ARG A 306 20.43 34.82 -26.84
C ARG A 306 19.00 35.34 -26.84
N TYR A 307 18.59 35.89 -25.73
CA TYR A 307 17.24 36.41 -25.51
C TYR A 307 17.25 37.91 -25.35
N ILE A 308 16.36 38.59 -26.02
CA ILE A 308 16.10 40.03 -25.84
C ILE A 308 14.74 40.24 -25.18
N PHE A 309 14.66 41.27 -24.39
CA PHE A 309 13.37 41.67 -23.78
C PHE A 309 12.41 42.19 -24.86
N SER A 310 11.12 42.07 -24.62
CA SER A 310 10.09 42.54 -25.51
C SER A 310 10.25 44.03 -25.80
N GLY A 311 10.28 44.37 -27.11
CA GLY A 311 10.54 45.75 -27.56
C GLY A 311 12.00 46.19 -27.59
N GLY A 312 12.94 45.31 -27.21
CA GLY A 312 14.39 45.53 -27.33
C GLY A 312 14.88 45.32 -28.75
N LYS A 313 16.04 45.82 -29.08
CA LYS A 313 16.73 45.57 -30.34
C LYS A 313 17.94 44.68 -30.08
N TYR A 314 18.08 43.66 -30.92
CA TYR A 314 19.27 42.76 -30.85
C TYR A 314 20.45 43.42 -31.56
N ASP A 315 21.56 43.53 -30.85
CA ASP A 315 22.84 43.90 -31.41
C ASP A 315 23.89 42.85 -30.97
N GLU A 316 24.46 42.14 -31.92
CA GLU A 316 25.45 41.08 -31.64
C GLU A 316 26.74 41.64 -30.99
N ASN A 317 27.07 42.90 -31.27
CA ASN A 317 28.25 43.56 -30.77
C ASN A 317 28.04 44.21 -29.36
N ASP A 318 26.78 44.35 -28.95
CA ASP A 318 26.44 44.91 -27.66
C ASP A 318 25.91 43.82 -26.73
N THR A 319 26.79 43.32 -25.83
CA THR A 319 26.45 42.28 -24.84
C THR A 319 25.43 42.74 -23.82
N THR A 320 25.09 44.01 -23.76
CA THR A 320 24.03 44.53 -22.89
C THR A 320 22.64 44.40 -23.53
N SER A 321 22.58 44.26 -24.87
CA SER A 321 21.32 44.17 -25.64
C SER A 321 20.61 42.83 -25.48
N TYR A 322 21.30 41.79 -25.03
CA TYR A 322 20.76 40.45 -24.88
C TYR A 322 21.19 39.75 -23.59
N ARG A 323 20.54 38.64 -23.27
CA ARG A 323 20.90 37.72 -22.21
C ARG A 323 21.13 36.32 -22.79
N ILE A 324 22.22 35.65 -22.37
CA ILE A 324 22.51 34.26 -22.77
C ILE A 324 21.64 33.36 -21.87
N LEU A 325 20.78 32.56 -22.50
CA LEU A 325 19.94 31.62 -21.77
C LEU A 325 20.69 30.33 -21.50
N GLN A 326 20.42 29.75 -20.35
CA GLN A 326 20.88 28.42 -19.98
C GLN A 326 19.73 27.42 -20.10
N GLU A 327 19.98 26.30 -20.79
CA GLU A 327 19.01 25.23 -20.90
C GLU A 327 18.72 24.61 -19.53
N ARG A 328 17.44 24.34 -19.30
CA ARG A 328 16.95 23.70 -18.07
C ARG A 328 16.04 22.53 -18.43
N ASP A 329 16.33 21.37 -17.85
CA ASP A 329 15.44 20.21 -17.84
C ASP A 329 14.68 20.19 -16.52
N TRP A 330 13.55 20.88 -16.49
CA TRP A 330 12.74 21.02 -15.29
C TRP A 330 12.25 19.68 -14.74
N GLN A 331 11.98 18.70 -15.59
CA GLN A 331 11.54 17.39 -15.14
C GLN A 331 12.64 16.67 -14.34
N ARG A 332 13.89 16.73 -14.81
CA ARG A 332 15.03 16.16 -14.07
C ARG A 332 15.33 16.95 -12.79
N GLU A 333 15.04 18.23 -12.78
CA GLU A 333 15.24 19.06 -11.60
C GLU A 333 14.23 18.77 -10.50
N ILE A 334 12.97 18.46 -10.81
CA ILE A 334 11.94 18.18 -9.80
C ILE A 334 11.98 16.73 -9.31
N TYR A 335 12.43 15.79 -10.14
CA TYR A 335 12.45 14.37 -9.75
C TYR A 335 13.73 13.96 -9.07
N ARG A 336 13.62 12.97 -8.21
CA ARG A 336 14.74 12.31 -7.54
C ARG A 336 14.50 10.80 -7.50
N THR A 337 15.58 10.03 -7.32
CA THR A 337 15.45 8.64 -6.86
C THR A 337 15.08 8.68 -5.38
N ALA A 338 13.92 8.15 -5.06
CA ALA A 338 13.38 8.15 -3.71
C ALA A 338 13.68 6.81 -3.03
N PHE A 339 14.18 6.86 -1.81
CA PHE A 339 14.38 5.70 -0.94
C PHE A 339 13.38 5.76 0.19
N SER A 340 12.59 4.70 0.36
CA SER A 340 11.56 4.61 1.38
C SER A 340 11.78 3.37 2.25
N GLN A 341 11.40 3.46 3.51
CA GLN A 341 11.56 2.40 4.49
C GLN A 341 10.31 2.27 5.36
N ASN A 342 9.95 1.04 5.67
CA ASN A 342 8.82 0.72 6.52
C ASN A 342 9.20 -0.43 7.45
N TYR A 343 9.07 -0.19 8.75
CA TYR A 343 9.35 -1.16 9.80
C TYR A 343 8.08 -1.45 10.58
N SER A 344 7.84 -2.70 10.89
CA SER A 344 6.78 -3.06 11.81
C SER A 344 7.19 -4.23 12.68
N VAL A 345 6.80 -4.17 13.94
CA VAL A 345 6.96 -5.25 14.91
C VAL A 345 5.62 -5.50 15.58
N SER A 346 5.24 -6.75 15.70
CA SER A 346 4.05 -7.12 16.46
C SER A 346 4.29 -8.34 17.33
N VAL A 347 3.61 -8.37 18.47
CA VAL A 347 3.62 -9.48 19.42
C VAL A 347 2.18 -9.91 19.65
N ASN A 348 1.91 -11.18 19.47
CA ASN A 348 0.60 -11.79 19.68
C ASN A 348 0.75 -13.00 20.60
N GLY A 349 -0.08 -13.09 21.62
CA GLY A 349 -0.03 -14.21 22.57
C GLY A 349 -1.08 -14.10 23.65
N GLY A 350 -1.01 -15.02 24.60
CA GLY A 350 -1.87 -15.00 25.77
C GLY A 350 -2.23 -16.38 26.30
N SER A 351 -3.04 -16.38 27.33
CA SER A 351 -3.69 -17.54 27.92
C SER A 351 -5.16 -17.58 27.48
N ASP A 352 -5.89 -18.61 27.92
CA ASP A 352 -7.35 -18.71 27.68
C ASP A 352 -8.13 -17.55 28.33
N LYS A 353 -7.58 -16.93 29.38
CA LYS A 353 -8.24 -15.83 30.10
C LYS A 353 -7.80 -14.44 29.65
N VAL A 354 -6.58 -14.30 29.18
CA VAL A 354 -6.01 -13.00 28.79
C VAL A 354 -5.24 -13.18 27.50
N ARG A 355 -5.67 -12.48 26.46
CA ARG A 355 -5.05 -12.50 25.14
C ARG A 355 -4.67 -11.07 24.76
N TYR A 356 -3.53 -10.91 24.15
CA TYR A 356 -3.02 -9.60 23.77
C TYR A 356 -2.43 -9.59 22.37
N PHE A 357 -2.58 -8.47 21.70
CA PHE A 357 -1.89 -8.11 20.48
C PHE A 357 -1.32 -6.70 20.65
N VAL A 358 -0.02 -6.55 20.46
CA VAL A 358 0.66 -5.26 20.52
C VAL A 358 1.47 -5.11 19.25
N SER A 359 1.37 -3.95 18.59
CA SER A 359 2.16 -3.62 17.40
C SER A 359 2.72 -2.21 17.47
N ALA A 360 3.87 -2.03 16.86
CA ALA A 360 4.48 -0.74 16.57
C ALA A 360 4.95 -0.72 15.13
N SER A 361 4.76 0.41 14.44
CA SER A 361 5.27 0.61 13.10
C SER A 361 5.84 2.00 12.91
N PHE A 362 6.80 2.09 12.00
CA PHE A 362 7.36 3.35 11.53
C PHE A 362 7.54 3.29 10.03
N LYS A 363 7.04 4.31 9.34
CA LYS A 363 7.15 4.49 7.89
C LYS A 363 7.86 5.81 7.62
N ASP A 364 8.81 5.78 6.71
CA ASP A 364 9.47 6.95 6.15
C ASP A 364 9.47 6.79 4.63
N ILE A 365 8.51 7.44 3.98
CA ILE A 365 8.22 7.30 2.57
C ILE A 365 8.58 8.58 1.87
N ASN A 366 9.58 8.50 1.03
CA ASN A 366 10.00 9.61 0.20
C ASN A 366 9.30 9.54 -1.17
N GLY A 367 8.74 10.66 -1.62
CA GLY A 367 8.20 10.79 -2.97
C GLY A 367 9.30 10.98 -4.01
N ILE A 368 9.02 10.59 -5.24
CA ILE A 368 9.91 10.81 -6.39
C ILE A 368 10.01 12.30 -6.78
N VAL A 369 9.02 13.10 -6.41
CA VAL A 369 9.10 14.56 -6.49
C VAL A 369 9.85 15.06 -5.26
N LYS A 370 10.80 15.96 -5.43
CA LYS A 370 11.55 16.57 -4.31
C LYS A 370 10.58 17.21 -3.33
N GLN A 371 10.94 17.26 -2.04
CA GLN A 371 10.15 17.83 -0.95
C GLN A 371 8.77 17.19 -0.74
N THR A 372 8.54 16.01 -1.27
CA THR A 372 7.36 15.22 -0.94
C THR A 372 7.72 14.02 -0.10
N GLY A 373 6.94 13.74 0.92
CA GLY A 373 7.21 12.62 1.81
C GLY A 373 6.16 12.42 2.88
N LEU A 374 6.21 11.25 3.51
CA LEU A 374 5.35 10.86 4.61
C LEU A 374 6.19 10.19 5.68
N GLN A 375 6.15 10.71 6.89
CA GLN A 375 6.67 10.06 8.08
C GLN A 375 5.52 9.72 9.00
N GLN A 376 5.43 8.46 9.43
CA GLN A 376 4.35 8.01 10.29
C GLN A 376 4.85 6.98 11.29
N GLY A 377 4.46 7.18 12.55
CA GLY A 377 4.66 6.24 13.63
C GLY A 377 3.33 5.79 14.21
N ASP A 378 3.09 4.49 14.31
CA ASP A 378 1.85 3.93 14.84
C ASP A 378 2.13 2.98 15.99
N LEU A 379 1.27 3.02 16.99
CA LEU A 379 1.24 2.09 18.12
C LEU A 379 -0.17 1.55 18.28
N ARG A 380 -0.30 0.23 18.51
CA ARG A 380 -1.58 -0.41 18.81
C ARG A 380 -1.42 -1.44 19.92
N ALA A 381 -2.41 -1.50 20.79
CA ALA A 381 -2.52 -2.52 21.83
C ALA A 381 -3.97 -2.97 21.96
N ASN A 382 -4.23 -4.24 21.69
CA ASN A 382 -5.52 -4.89 21.85
C ASN A 382 -5.40 -5.94 22.96
N LEU A 383 -6.24 -5.85 23.97
CA LEU A 383 -6.26 -6.73 25.13
C LEU A 383 -7.67 -7.30 25.30
N SER A 384 -7.79 -8.62 25.25
CA SER A 384 -9.05 -9.33 25.52
C SER A 384 -8.93 -10.10 26.81
N MET A 385 -9.85 -9.88 27.76
CA MET A 385 -9.86 -10.49 29.08
C MET A 385 -11.20 -11.18 29.35
N ASP A 386 -11.16 -12.46 29.68
CA ASP A 386 -12.30 -13.20 30.18
C ASP A 386 -12.28 -13.17 31.73
N LEU A 387 -12.96 -12.16 32.30
CA LEU A 387 -12.99 -11.92 33.76
C LEU A 387 -13.73 -13.03 34.50
N SER A 388 -14.77 -13.58 33.86
CA SER A 388 -15.52 -14.73 34.33
C SER A 388 -16.08 -15.54 33.15
N LYS A 389 -16.77 -16.65 33.41
CA LYS A 389 -17.47 -17.40 32.36
C LYS A 389 -18.58 -16.58 31.67
N THR A 390 -19.02 -15.49 32.28
CA THR A 390 -20.14 -14.66 31.83
C THR A 390 -19.72 -13.25 31.46
N VAL A 391 -18.54 -12.77 31.85
CA VAL A 391 -18.08 -11.40 31.61
C VAL A 391 -16.75 -11.41 30.89
N SER A 392 -16.71 -10.76 29.75
CA SER A 392 -15.46 -10.49 29.00
C SER A 392 -15.33 -9.01 28.68
N VAL A 393 -14.09 -8.53 28.63
CA VAL A 393 -13.72 -7.16 28.32
C VAL A 393 -12.70 -7.17 27.19
N ASP A 394 -12.98 -6.42 26.16
CA ASP A 394 -12.04 -6.12 25.07
C ASP A 394 -11.63 -4.64 25.19
N LEU A 395 -10.33 -4.38 25.29
CA LEU A 395 -9.74 -3.04 25.31
C LEU A 395 -8.89 -2.87 24.05
N SER A 396 -9.11 -1.80 23.31
CA SER A 396 -8.31 -1.43 22.14
C SER A 396 -7.80 -0.01 22.30
N LEU A 397 -6.48 0.15 22.16
CA LEU A 397 -5.80 1.43 22.20
C LEU A 397 -4.98 1.56 20.93
N SER A 398 -5.05 2.72 20.26
CA SER A 398 -4.17 3.02 19.14
C SER A 398 -3.78 4.49 19.12
N GLY A 399 -2.54 4.75 18.74
CA GLY A 399 -1.98 6.08 18.54
C GLY A 399 -1.23 6.14 17.22
N SER A 400 -1.38 7.24 16.49
CA SER A 400 -0.70 7.52 15.24
C SER A 400 -0.20 8.96 15.24
N LEU A 401 1.06 9.13 14.86
CA LEU A 401 1.71 10.41 14.62
C LEU A 401 2.13 10.44 13.16
N LYS A 402 1.60 11.37 12.38
CA LYS A 402 1.82 11.48 10.94
C LYS A 402 2.30 12.88 10.60
N LYS A 403 3.35 12.96 9.82
CA LYS A 403 3.86 14.18 9.20
C LYS A 403 3.90 13.95 7.70
N ASN A 404 3.26 14.84 6.95
CA ASN A 404 3.16 14.73 5.50
C ASN A 404 3.66 16.03 4.87
N ASP A 405 4.65 15.92 3.98
CA ASP A 405 5.17 17.02 3.18
C ASP A 405 4.63 16.88 1.76
N MET A 406 3.89 17.88 1.26
CA MET A 406 3.20 17.84 -0.02
C MET A 406 3.63 18.98 -0.93
N MET A 407 3.60 18.74 -2.24
CA MET A 407 3.88 19.71 -3.30
C MET A 407 2.68 19.80 -4.26
N SER A 408 1.50 19.81 -3.71
CA SER A 408 0.26 19.95 -4.45
C SER A 408 -0.46 21.22 -3.96
N GLY A 409 -0.28 22.31 -4.66
CA GLY A 409 -1.14 23.46 -4.51
C GLY A 409 -2.30 23.34 -5.50
N SER A 410 -3.52 23.55 -5.06
CA SER A 410 -4.65 23.81 -5.92
C SER A 410 -4.86 25.34 -5.90
N ASN A 411 -5.04 25.93 -7.08
CA ASN A 411 -5.37 27.35 -7.13
C ASN A 411 -6.88 27.51 -7.02
N ALA A 412 -7.33 28.24 -6.00
CA ALA A 412 -8.72 28.68 -5.80
C ALA A 412 -9.39 29.33 -7.02
N ASN A 413 -8.61 29.76 -8.00
CA ASN A 413 -9.10 30.42 -9.21
C ASN A 413 -9.15 29.54 -10.46
N GLY A 414 -9.09 28.21 -10.33
CA GLY A 414 -9.28 27.29 -11.47
C GLY A 414 -8.20 27.35 -12.56
N GLY A 415 -7.09 28.00 -12.30
CA GLY A 415 -5.96 28.03 -13.21
C GLY A 415 -5.16 26.72 -13.16
N ALA A 416 -4.75 26.19 -14.29
CA ALA A 416 -4.00 24.94 -14.47
C ALA A 416 -2.57 24.94 -13.83
N GLN A 417 -2.30 25.77 -12.85
CA GLN A 417 -0.99 25.93 -12.23
C GLN A 417 -0.83 25.12 -10.93
N GLY A 418 -1.61 24.06 -10.79
CA GLY A 418 -1.82 23.37 -9.52
C GLY A 418 -0.76 22.40 -9.02
N SER A 419 0.33 22.16 -9.72
CA SER A 419 1.40 21.29 -9.18
C SER A 419 2.76 21.57 -9.80
N VAL A 420 3.82 21.29 -9.04
CA VAL A 420 5.20 21.42 -9.54
C VAL A 420 5.44 20.59 -10.80
N SER A 421 4.80 19.43 -10.93
CA SER A 421 4.94 18.56 -12.10
C SER A 421 4.30 19.19 -13.35
N VAL A 422 3.12 19.81 -13.22
CA VAL A 422 2.48 20.55 -14.33
C VAL A 422 3.33 21.78 -14.68
N THR A 423 3.78 22.53 -13.70
CA THR A 423 4.67 23.67 -13.91
C THR A 423 5.94 23.27 -14.66
N ALA A 424 6.56 22.14 -14.29
CA ALA A 424 7.77 21.64 -14.96
C ALA A 424 7.55 21.27 -16.44
N ILE A 425 6.35 20.74 -16.77
CA ILE A 425 6.01 20.36 -18.15
C ILE A 425 5.59 21.58 -18.99
N THR A 426 4.96 22.57 -18.38
CA THR A 426 4.45 23.75 -19.08
C THR A 426 5.44 24.92 -19.13
N SER A 427 6.50 24.85 -18.33
CA SER A 427 7.54 25.89 -18.30
C SER A 427 8.46 25.81 -19.54
N GLN A 428 8.97 26.95 -19.95
CA GLN A 428 9.98 27.05 -20.98
C GLN A 428 11.27 26.33 -20.53
N PRO A 429 12.08 25.79 -21.47
CA PRO A 429 13.29 25.06 -21.14
C PRO A 429 14.46 25.96 -20.70
N PHE A 430 14.15 27.04 -20.02
CA PHE A 430 15.11 27.99 -19.44
C PHE A 430 14.45 28.79 -18.32
N GLU A 431 15.28 29.46 -17.54
CA GLU A 431 14.84 30.46 -16.55
C GLU A 431 14.96 31.85 -17.15
N TYR A 432 13.91 32.66 -17.00
CA TYR A 432 13.99 34.06 -17.43
C TYR A 432 15.05 34.81 -16.63
N PRO A 433 15.79 35.70 -17.27
CA PRO A 433 16.71 36.59 -16.55
C PRO A 433 15.96 37.36 -15.46
N ALA A 434 16.61 37.51 -14.29
CA ALA A 434 15.97 38.16 -13.14
C ALA A 434 15.63 39.63 -13.39
N ASP A 435 16.26 40.27 -14.38
CA ASP A 435 16.06 41.65 -14.82
C ASP A 435 15.03 41.75 -15.98
N ASP A 436 14.33 40.67 -16.33
CA ASP A 436 13.29 40.70 -17.38
C ASP A 436 12.09 41.56 -16.89
N PRO A 437 11.77 42.67 -17.59
CA PRO A 437 10.66 43.53 -17.23
C PRO A 437 9.29 42.82 -17.24
N SER A 438 9.16 41.73 -18.03
CA SER A 438 7.92 40.96 -18.08
C SER A 438 7.65 40.15 -16.80
N LEU A 439 8.64 39.98 -15.93
CA LEU A 439 8.50 39.35 -14.64
C LEU A 439 7.96 40.32 -13.55
N SER A 440 8.06 41.62 -13.78
CA SER A 440 7.46 42.62 -12.92
C SER A 440 6.01 42.88 -13.38
N GLY A 441 5.04 42.15 -12.79
CA GLY A 441 3.62 42.38 -13.07
C GLY A 441 3.24 43.86 -12.80
N THR A 442 2.34 44.37 -13.62
CA THR A 442 1.85 45.79 -13.58
C THR A 442 1.21 46.21 -12.24
N ASN A 443 1.03 45.27 -11.31
CA ASN A 443 0.43 45.48 -9.99
C ASN A 443 1.29 44.98 -8.81
N GLY A 444 2.56 44.66 -9.01
CA GLY A 444 3.47 44.29 -7.92
C GLY A 444 3.17 43.00 -7.19
N MET A 445 2.20 42.18 -7.65
CA MET A 445 1.74 40.97 -6.93
C MET A 445 1.86 39.66 -7.73
N GLU A 446 2.12 39.70 -9.00
CA GLU A 446 2.25 38.46 -9.77
C GLU A 446 3.70 38.17 -10.16
N LYS A 447 4.51 37.79 -9.18
CA LYS A 447 5.73 37.02 -9.45
C LYS A 447 5.30 35.71 -10.09
N ARG A 448 5.72 35.47 -11.33
CA ARG A 448 5.42 34.17 -11.99
C ARG A 448 5.83 33.01 -11.07
N ILE A 449 4.92 32.10 -10.81
CA ILE A 449 5.24 30.86 -10.12
C ILE A 449 6.12 30.06 -11.07
N THR A 450 7.36 29.87 -10.69
CA THR A 450 8.35 29.09 -11.44
C THR A 450 8.58 27.74 -10.76
N VAL A 451 9.25 26.82 -11.45
CA VAL A 451 9.67 25.57 -10.84
C VAL A 451 10.59 25.81 -9.63
N PHE A 452 11.39 26.86 -9.66
CA PHE A 452 12.22 27.27 -8.53
C PHE A 452 11.40 27.75 -7.34
N SER A 453 10.35 28.54 -7.55
CA SER A 453 9.48 28.97 -6.46
C SER A 453 8.78 27.77 -5.82
N TRP A 454 8.34 26.78 -6.60
CA TRP A 454 7.81 25.55 -6.06
C TRP A 454 8.85 24.80 -5.20
N LEU A 455 10.10 24.70 -5.67
CA LEU A 455 11.12 23.94 -4.95
C LEU A 455 11.72 24.68 -3.76
N ASN A 456 11.71 26.01 -3.72
CA ASN A 456 12.41 26.78 -2.70
C ASN A 456 11.50 27.55 -1.76
N ASP A 457 10.35 28.01 -2.27
CA ASP A 457 9.50 28.96 -1.53
C ASP A 457 8.19 28.30 -1.07
N TYR A 458 7.83 27.13 -1.62
CA TYR A 458 6.60 26.44 -1.26
C TYR A 458 6.87 25.40 -0.17
N ASP A 459 6.12 25.49 0.92
CA ASP A 459 6.18 24.56 2.04
C ASP A 459 4.74 24.23 2.47
N ASP A 460 4.33 23.00 2.22
CA ASP A 460 3.04 22.45 2.60
C ASP A 460 3.26 21.22 3.49
N GLN A 461 3.16 21.43 4.77
CA GLN A 461 3.37 20.41 5.78
C GLN A 461 2.14 20.20 6.62
N THR A 462 1.61 18.99 6.60
CA THR A 462 0.50 18.57 7.43
C THR A 462 0.98 17.65 8.54
N THR A 463 0.61 17.97 9.78
CA THR A 463 0.84 17.09 10.94
C THR A 463 -0.49 16.62 11.50
N GLU A 464 -0.65 15.30 11.60
CA GLU A 464 -1.84 14.65 12.13
C GLU A 464 -1.48 13.78 13.32
N ASN A 465 -2.16 13.96 14.44
CA ASN A 465 -2.02 13.15 15.63
C ASN A 465 -3.37 12.52 15.92
N ALA A 466 -3.43 11.20 15.88
CA ALA A 466 -4.65 10.44 16.16
C ALA A 466 -4.47 9.57 17.39
N PHE A 467 -5.45 9.59 18.28
CA PHE A 467 -5.53 8.66 19.41
C PHE A 467 -6.92 8.07 19.48
N ARG A 468 -7.01 6.76 19.63
CA ARG A 468 -8.27 6.04 19.80
C ARG A 468 -8.17 5.11 20.99
N ALA A 469 -9.23 5.07 21.78
CA ALA A 469 -9.39 4.12 22.87
C ALA A 469 -10.83 3.58 22.83
N SER A 470 -10.99 2.28 22.92
CA SER A 470 -12.29 1.65 23.05
C SER A 470 -12.26 0.55 24.09
N MET A 471 -13.40 0.35 24.74
CA MET A 471 -13.61 -0.71 25.70
C MET A 471 -14.98 -1.32 25.46
N ASP A 472 -15.02 -2.60 25.12
CA ASP A 472 -16.22 -3.38 24.95
C ASP A 472 -16.40 -4.33 26.13
N LEU A 473 -17.53 -4.23 26.81
CA LEU A 473 -17.91 -5.11 27.90
C LEU A 473 -19.04 -6.04 27.44
N LYS A 474 -18.78 -7.33 27.39
CA LYS A 474 -19.79 -8.35 27.06
C LYS A 474 -20.21 -9.09 28.32
N TRP A 475 -21.47 -9.00 28.67
CA TRP A 475 -22.03 -9.68 29.82
C TRP A 475 -23.14 -10.64 29.42
N LYS A 476 -22.88 -11.94 29.54
CA LYS A 476 -23.88 -13.00 29.34
C LYS A 476 -24.73 -13.12 30.61
N ILE A 477 -25.89 -12.47 30.61
CA ILE A 477 -26.78 -12.40 31.78
C ILE A 477 -27.55 -13.73 31.94
N TRP A 478 -28.03 -14.30 30.83
CA TRP A 478 -28.78 -15.55 30.81
C TRP A 478 -28.47 -16.29 29.49
N LYS A 479 -28.94 -17.57 29.39
CA LYS A 479 -28.84 -18.37 28.18
C LYS A 479 -29.61 -17.66 27.04
N GLY A 480 -28.90 -17.08 26.08
CA GLY A 480 -29.49 -16.32 24.96
C GLY A 480 -29.61 -14.80 25.17
N LEU A 481 -29.33 -14.26 26.38
CA LEU A 481 -29.33 -12.82 26.64
C LEU A 481 -27.88 -12.34 26.92
N THR A 482 -27.34 -11.57 26.01
CA THR A 482 -26.03 -10.93 26.15
C THR A 482 -26.20 -9.42 26.11
N TYR A 483 -25.58 -8.71 27.02
CA TYR A 483 -25.44 -7.26 27.01
C TYR A 483 -24.04 -6.94 26.47
N ASN A 484 -23.99 -6.04 25.48
CA ASN A 484 -22.74 -5.51 24.91
C ASN A 484 -22.69 -4.02 25.15
#